data_0080c52b4f482204f7aaefba56896414
#
_entry.id   0080c52b4f482204f7aaefba56896414
#
_cell.length_a   1.000
_cell.length_b   1.000
_cell.length_c   1.000
_cell.angle_alpha   90.00
_cell.angle_beta   90.00
_cell.angle_gamma   90.00
#
_symmetry.space_group_name_H-M   'P 1'
#
loop_
_entity.id
_entity.type
_entity.pdbx_description
1 polymer ?
#
loop_
_entity_poly.entity_id
_entity_poly.type
_entity_poly.pdbx_seq_one_letter_code
_entity_poly.pdbx_strand_id
1 'polypeptide(L)'
;SKDCPSFGGVYKLACIINEDGTEIPKIKVSENVEKVTNPGNKKILRIYDKASGKIKADLITLEDEVFTEDQPLTLFDPLATWKRTRLEAGTYTIRELLVPIFKNGQCVYESPSVMDIQAYCTQEKATLWDESKRLINPQEVYVDLSRKLYDLKNRLLDDAHTIKD
;
A
#
# COMPACT_ATOMS: atom_id res chain seq x y z
N SER A 1 -10.71 -8.86 -22.71
CA SER A 1 -10.19 -8.83 -24.09
C SER A 1 -10.38 -10.21 -24.72
N LYS A 2 -10.54 -10.25 -26.06
CA LYS A 2 -10.70 -11.53 -26.79
C LYS A 2 -9.45 -12.42 -26.68
N ASP A 3 -8.30 -11.81 -26.55
CA ASP A 3 -6.99 -12.48 -26.58
C ASP A 3 -6.45 -12.83 -25.19
N CYS A 4 -7.00 -12.23 -24.15
CA CYS A 4 -6.62 -12.49 -22.77
C CYS A 4 -7.86 -12.41 -21.86
N PRO A 5 -8.68 -13.48 -21.80
CA PRO A 5 -9.96 -13.49 -21.08
C PRO A 5 -9.81 -13.57 -19.55
N SER A 6 -8.59 -13.80 -19.04
CA SER A 6 -8.29 -13.85 -17.59
C SER A 6 -7.12 -12.95 -17.25
N PHE A 7 -7.12 -12.41 -16.03
CA PHE A 7 -5.99 -11.68 -15.48
C PHE A 7 -4.96 -12.65 -14.91
N GLY A 8 -3.69 -12.47 -15.29
CA GLY A 8 -2.59 -13.24 -14.72
C GLY A 8 -2.34 -12.84 -13.27
N GLY A 9 -2.16 -13.83 -12.38
CA GLY A 9 -1.71 -13.60 -11.00
C GLY A 9 -0.18 -13.59 -10.91
N VAL A 10 0.37 -12.69 -10.08
CA VAL A 10 1.79 -12.66 -9.75
C VAL A 10 1.94 -12.74 -8.24
N TYR A 11 2.77 -13.67 -7.76
CA TYR A 11 3.05 -13.86 -6.35
C TYR A 11 4.54 -13.67 -6.08
N LYS A 12 4.86 -12.98 -5.00
CA LYS A 12 6.23 -12.79 -4.53
C LYS A 12 6.28 -12.96 -3.03
N LEU A 13 7.20 -13.80 -2.55
CA LEU A 13 7.41 -13.99 -1.12
C LEU A 13 7.96 -12.68 -0.52
N ALA A 14 7.26 -12.14 0.46
CA ALA A 14 7.62 -10.90 1.15
C ALA A 14 7.94 -11.11 2.64
N CYS A 15 7.39 -12.17 3.25
CA CYS A 15 7.61 -12.50 4.66
C CYS A 15 7.39 -14.00 4.89
N ILE A 16 8.14 -14.58 5.80
CA ILE A 16 7.87 -15.89 6.40
C ILE A 16 7.50 -15.62 7.86
N ILE A 17 6.40 -16.20 8.31
CA ILE A 17 5.99 -16.15 9.71
C ILE A 17 6.17 -17.56 10.26
N ASN A 18 7.05 -17.72 11.24
CA ASN A 18 7.32 -19.00 11.91
C ASN A 18 6.18 -19.37 12.86
N GLU A 19 6.18 -20.61 13.35
CA GLU A 19 5.17 -21.09 14.32
C GLU A 19 5.18 -20.30 15.64
N ASP A 20 6.32 -19.75 16.03
CA ASP A 20 6.49 -18.89 17.21
C ASP A 20 6.06 -17.43 16.98
N GLY A 21 5.56 -17.11 15.78
CA GLY A 21 5.17 -15.76 15.38
C GLY A 21 6.32 -14.87 14.91
N THR A 22 7.58 -15.37 14.89
CA THR A 22 8.72 -14.58 14.39
C THR A 22 8.59 -14.32 12.91
N GLU A 23 8.64 -13.05 12.53
CA GLU A 23 8.58 -12.61 11.14
C GLU A 23 9.99 -12.51 10.52
N ILE A 24 10.19 -13.15 9.38
CA ILE A 24 11.41 -13.09 8.60
C ILE A 24 11.10 -12.40 7.27
N PRO A 25 11.42 -11.11 7.13
CA PRO A 25 11.16 -10.38 5.89
C PRO A 25 12.01 -10.95 4.75
N LYS A 26 11.41 -11.01 3.56
CA LYS A 26 12.05 -11.48 2.33
C LYS A 26 11.92 -10.44 1.24
N ILE A 27 12.96 -10.34 0.41
CA ILE A 27 12.99 -9.43 -0.73
C ILE A 27 13.39 -10.20 -2.00
N LYS A 28 12.74 -9.87 -3.11
CA LYS A 28 13.19 -10.28 -4.43
C LYS A 28 13.83 -9.09 -5.11
N VAL A 29 15.15 -9.17 -5.31
CA VAL A 29 15.93 -8.16 -6.04
C VAL A 29 15.68 -8.30 -7.53
N SER A 30 15.62 -7.19 -8.25
CA SER A 30 15.45 -7.11 -9.69
C SER A 30 16.26 -5.93 -10.21
N GLU A 31 16.80 -6.04 -11.42
CA GLU A 31 17.45 -4.93 -12.12
C GLU A 31 16.50 -3.73 -12.37
N ASN A 32 15.21 -4.02 -12.56
CA ASN A 32 14.20 -2.98 -12.63
C ASN A 32 13.73 -2.62 -11.21
N VAL A 33 14.00 -1.39 -10.79
CA VAL A 33 13.66 -0.86 -9.46
C VAL A 33 12.17 -0.99 -9.14
N GLU A 34 11.29 -0.78 -10.13
CA GLU A 34 9.84 -0.90 -9.97
C GLU A 34 9.38 -2.34 -9.65
N LYS A 35 10.21 -3.34 -10.02
CA LYS A 35 9.93 -4.77 -9.78
C LYS A 35 10.51 -5.27 -8.46
N VAL A 36 11.27 -4.44 -7.74
CA VAL A 36 11.78 -4.79 -6.41
C VAL A 36 10.63 -4.82 -5.41
N THR A 37 10.48 -5.95 -4.71
CA THR A 37 9.38 -6.12 -3.76
C THR A 37 9.59 -5.27 -2.50
N ASN A 38 8.50 -4.85 -1.87
CA ASN A 38 8.53 -4.33 -0.51
C ASN A 38 8.48 -5.50 0.47
N PRO A 39 9.49 -5.69 1.34
CA PRO A 39 9.58 -6.84 2.25
C PRO A 39 8.64 -6.71 3.46
N GLY A 40 8.51 -7.80 4.20
CA GLY A 40 7.80 -7.86 5.48
C GLY A 40 6.29 -8.12 5.35
N ASN A 41 5.67 -8.37 6.49
CA ASN A 41 4.21 -8.42 6.65
C ASN A 41 3.69 -6.99 6.70
N LYS A 42 2.72 -6.65 5.85
CA LYS A 42 2.35 -5.25 5.55
C LYS A 42 0.86 -5.04 5.53
N LYS A 43 0.47 -3.81 5.85
CA LYS A 43 -0.86 -3.28 5.62
C LYS A 43 -0.81 -2.02 4.76
N ILE A 44 -1.96 -1.63 4.22
CA ILE A 44 -2.11 -0.46 3.36
C ILE A 44 -3.13 0.47 4.01
N LEU A 45 -2.69 1.70 4.24
CA LEU A 45 -3.50 2.76 4.81
C LEU A 45 -3.79 3.81 3.74
N ARG A 46 -5.04 4.13 3.48
CA ARG A 46 -5.44 5.24 2.63
C ARG A 46 -5.66 6.48 3.48
N ILE A 47 -4.96 7.54 3.10
CA ILE A 47 -4.98 8.81 3.80
C ILE A 47 -5.88 9.77 3.02
N TYR A 48 -6.86 10.33 3.70
CA TYR A 48 -7.79 11.31 3.14
C TYR A 48 -7.57 12.69 3.77
N ASP A 49 -7.79 13.71 3.00
CA ASP A 49 -7.96 15.06 3.52
C ASP A 49 -9.29 15.15 4.27
N LYS A 50 -9.25 15.52 5.54
CA LYS A 50 -10.45 15.54 6.39
C LYS A 50 -11.48 16.57 5.96
N ALA A 51 -11.05 17.69 5.40
CA ALA A 51 -11.94 18.78 5.00
C ALA A 51 -12.68 18.46 3.70
N SER A 52 -12.00 17.86 2.72
CA SER A 52 -12.57 17.58 1.40
C SER A 52 -13.01 16.14 1.20
N GLY A 53 -12.57 15.19 2.04
CA GLY A 53 -12.76 13.74 1.85
C GLY A 53 -11.98 13.18 0.66
N LYS A 54 -11.05 13.93 0.08
CA LYS A 54 -10.25 13.50 -1.06
C LYS A 54 -9.02 12.72 -0.65
N ILE A 55 -8.61 11.74 -1.49
CA ILE A 55 -7.41 10.95 -1.26
C ILE A 55 -6.17 11.84 -1.35
N LYS A 56 -5.28 11.72 -0.36
CA LYS A 56 -3.95 12.35 -0.35
C LYS A 56 -2.89 11.39 -0.86
N ALA A 57 -2.85 10.18 -0.29
CA ALA A 57 -1.91 9.13 -0.66
C ALA A 57 -2.36 7.77 -0.09
N ASP A 58 -1.81 6.69 -0.62
CA ASP A 58 -1.80 5.40 0.02
C ASP A 58 -0.44 5.20 0.72
N LEU A 59 -0.44 4.74 1.96
CA LEU A 59 0.76 4.48 2.75
C LEU A 59 0.88 2.98 3.02
N ILE A 60 1.95 2.37 2.51
CA ILE A 60 2.29 0.98 2.81
C ILE A 60 3.17 0.96 4.06
N THR A 61 2.77 0.20 5.08
CA THR A 61 3.46 0.09 6.36
C THR A 61 3.69 -1.37 6.74
N LEU A 62 4.55 -1.63 7.72
CA LEU A 62 4.59 -2.92 8.38
C LEU A 62 3.34 -3.09 9.24
N GLU A 63 2.93 -4.34 9.46
CA GLU A 63 1.70 -4.68 10.19
C GLU A 63 1.69 -4.15 11.63
N ASP A 64 2.86 -4.16 12.28
CA ASP A 64 3.05 -3.73 13.65
C ASP A 64 3.12 -2.20 13.85
N GLU A 65 3.15 -1.41 12.78
CA GLU A 65 3.14 0.04 12.89
C GLU A 65 1.73 0.57 13.19
N VAL A 66 1.63 1.50 14.11
CA VAL A 66 0.37 2.14 14.49
C VAL A 66 0.41 3.62 14.08
N PHE A 67 -0.60 4.04 13.35
CA PHE A 67 -0.79 5.42 12.93
C PHE A 67 -2.13 5.92 13.46
N THR A 68 -2.14 7.13 14.00
CA THR A 68 -3.33 7.76 14.57
C THR A 68 -3.52 9.15 13.99
N GLU A 69 -4.76 9.60 13.89
CA GLU A 69 -5.10 10.88 13.26
C GLU A 69 -4.78 12.11 14.13
N ASP A 70 -4.47 11.90 15.41
CA ASP A 70 -4.09 12.92 16.39
C ASP A 70 -2.59 13.23 16.42
N GLN A 71 -1.81 12.57 15.59
CA GLN A 71 -0.37 12.79 15.42
C GLN A 71 -0.05 13.39 14.05
N PRO A 72 1.01 14.19 13.90
CA PRO A 72 1.45 14.63 12.58
C PRO A 72 1.99 13.44 11.78
N LEU A 73 1.65 13.37 10.48
CA LEU A 73 2.11 12.32 9.57
C LEU A 73 2.98 12.92 8.47
N THR A 74 4.16 12.35 8.25
CA THR A 74 5.02 12.71 7.13
C THR A 74 4.97 11.62 6.08
N LEU A 75 4.49 11.97 4.91
CA LEU A 75 4.50 11.16 3.69
C LEU A 75 5.73 11.52 2.86
N PHE A 76 6.30 10.55 2.15
CA PHE A 76 7.41 10.80 1.23
C PHE A 76 7.43 9.77 0.09
N ASP A 77 7.79 10.24 -1.09
CA ASP A 77 8.00 9.40 -2.26
C ASP A 77 9.24 8.50 -2.04
N PRO A 78 9.12 7.16 -2.04
CA PRO A 78 10.25 6.26 -1.81
C PRO A 78 11.31 6.32 -2.93
N LEU A 79 10.97 6.80 -4.13
CA LEU A 79 11.89 6.99 -5.25
C LEU A 79 12.52 8.39 -5.29
N ALA A 80 11.92 9.34 -4.58
CA ALA A 80 12.36 10.74 -4.51
C ALA A 80 12.18 11.28 -3.08
N THR A 81 13.00 10.79 -2.15
CA THR A 81 12.83 10.98 -0.69
C THR A 81 12.88 12.43 -0.22
N TRP A 82 13.31 13.37 -1.08
CA TRP A 82 13.22 14.81 -0.84
C TRP A 82 11.81 15.37 -1.02
N LYS A 83 10.95 14.70 -1.81
CA LYS A 83 9.53 15.06 -1.94
C LYS A 83 8.80 14.57 -0.69
N ARG A 84 8.41 15.50 0.14
CA ARG A 84 7.77 15.20 1.42
C ARG A 84 6.53 16.05 1.59
N THR A 85 5.49 15.45 2.15
CA THR A 85 4.28 16.15 2.58
C THR A 85 4.07 15.88 4.06
N ARG A 86 4.01 16.94 4.87
CA ARG A 86 3.66 16.85 6.28
C ARG A 86 2.17 17.17 6.44
N LEU A 87 1.45 16.27 7.05
CA LEU A 87 0.06 16.43 7.45
C LEU A 87 0.03 16.74 8.94
N GLU A 88 -0.68 17.79 9.32
CA GLU A 88 -0.84 18.15 10.72
C GLU A 88 -1.90 17.26 11.40
N ALA A 89 -1.76 17.07 12.69
CA ALA A 89 -2.69 16.30 13.51
C ALA A 89 -4.14 16.78 13.32
N GLY A 90 -5.06 15.84 13.16
CA GLY A 90 -6.49 16.14 12.99
C GLY A 90 -6.92 16.70 11.64
N THR A 91 -5.99 16.90 10.66
CA THR A 91 -6.31 17.40 9.32
C THR A 91 -6.56 16.29 8.29
N TYR A 92 -6.35 15.05 8.66
CA TYR A 92 -6.51 13.89 7.79
C TYR A 92 -7.25 12.76 8.51
N THR A 93 -7.73 11.78 7.75
CA THR A 93 -8.31 10.54 8.25
C THR A 93 -7.61 9.34 7.61
N ILE A 94 -7.65 8.20 8.29
CA ILE A 94 -6.98 6.97 7.89
C ILE A 94 -8.02 5.87 7.69
N ARG A 95 -7.90 5.11 6.60
CA ARG A 95 -8.65 3.87 6.38
C ARG A 95 -7.70 2.75 5.99
N GLU A 96 -7.74 1.65 6.73
CA GLU A 96 -7.07 0.42 6.33
C GLU A 96 -7.82 -0.22 5.15
N LEU A 97 -7.07 -0.61 4.10
CA LEU A 97 -7.66 -1.11 2.86
C LEU A 97 -7.76 -2.64 2.79
N LEU A 98 -6.90 -3.35 3.52
CA LEU A 98 -6.91 -4.81 3.48
C LEU A 98 -8.03 -5.35 4.36
N VAL A 99 -8.81 -6.28 3.79
CA VAL A 99 -9.86 -7.00 4.51
C VAL A 99 -9.59 -8.49 4.46
N PRO A 100 -9.83 -9.24 5.54
CA PRO A 100 -9.62 -10.68 5.56
C PRO A 100 -10.66 -11.38 4.68
N ILE A 101 -10.20 -12.21 3.74
CA ILE A 101 -11.07 -13.04 2.89
C ILE A 101 -11.13 -14.46 3.46
N PHE A 102 -9.98 -15.00 3.87
CA PHE A 102 -9.88 -16.31 4.53
C PHE A 102 -9.20 -16.17 5.88
N LYS A 103 -9.68 -16.90 6.88
CA LYS A 103 -9.09 -17.03 8.20
C LYS A 103 -9.15 -18.50 8.64
N ASN A 104 -8.01 -19.05 9.00
CA ASN A 104 -7.90 -20.46 9.41
C ASN A 104 -8.55 -21.45 8.41
N GLY A 105 -8.34 -21.23 7.10
CA GLY A 105 -8.90 -22.08 6.04
C GLY A 105 -10.39 -21.87 5.74
N GLN A 106 -11.06 -20.98 6.46
CA GLN A 106 -12.48 -20.64 6.24
C GLN A 106 -12.61 -19.30 5.54
N CYS A 107 -13.53 -19.21 4.55
CA CYS A 107 -13.90 -17.94 3.97
C CYS A 107 -14.71 -17.13 4.99
N VAL A 108 -14.20 -15.95 5.35
CA VAL A 108 -14.85 -15.04 6.30
C VAL A 108 -15.39 -13.78 5.62
N TYR A 109 -15.21 -13.67 4.31
CA TYR A 109 -15.69 -12.55 3.51
C TYR A 109 -17.03 -12.89 2.87
N GLU A 110 -18.03 -12.07 3.14
CA GLU A 110 -19.33 -12.12 2.46
C GLU A 110 -19.27 -11.25 1.21
N SER A 111 -19.44 -11.87 0.04
CA SER A 111 -19.40 -11.15 -1.23
C SER A 111 -20.60 -10.19 -1.34
N PRO A 112 -20.37 -8.89 -1.53
CA PRO A 112 -21.46 -7.95 -1.71
C PRO A 112 -22.19 -8.17 -3.03
N SER A 113 -23.42 -7.67 -3.12
CA SER A 113 -24.18 -7.72 -4.38
C SER A 113 -23.51 -6.84 -5.45
N VAL A 114 -23.85 -7.11 -6.74
CA VAL A 114 -23.36 -6.29 -7.86
C VAL A 114 -23.74 -4.81 -7.69
N MET A 115 -24.91 -4.53 -7.14
CA MET A 115 -25.38 -3.16 -6.91
C MET A 115 -24.58 -2.47 -5.82
N ASP A 116 -24.21 -3.19 -4.75
CA ASP A 116 -23.37 -2.67 -3.68
C ASP A 116 -21.95 -2.40 -4.19
N ILE A 117 -21.40 -3.29 -5.04
CA ILE A 117 -20.09 -3.08 -5.68
C ILE A 117 -20.11 -1.83 -6.56
N GLN A 118 -21.20 -1.62 -7.34
CA GLN A 118 -21.36 -0.42 -8.18
C GLN A 118 -21.44 0.85 -7.33
N ALA A 119 -22.22 0.82 -6.26
CA ALA A 119 -22.35 1.94 -5.32
C ALA A 119 -21.01 2.26 -4.67
N TYR A 120 -20.29 1.24 -4.17
CA TYR A 120 -18.96 1.38 -3.61
C TYR A 120 -17.96 1.99 -4.61
N CYS A 121 -17.93 1.48 -5.86
CA CYS A 121 -17.08 2.03 -6.91
C CYS A 121 -17.38 3.51 -7.18
N THR A 122 -18.64 3.91 -7.14
CA THR A 122 -19.06 5.30 -7.34
C THR A 122 -18.58 6.18 -6.17
N GLN A 123 -18.71 5.71 -4.95
CA GLN A 123 -18.21 6.41 -3.75
C GLN A 123 -16.69 6.57 -3.78
N GLU A 124 -15.97 5.49 -4.08
CA GLU A 124 -14.49 5.55 -4.14
C GLU A 124 -14.00 6.49 -5.25
N LYS A 125 -14.63 6.50 -6.43
CA LYS A 125 -14.32 7.46 -7.49
C LYS A 125 -14.57 8.92 -7.07
N ALA A 126 -15.54 9.17 -6.20
CA ALA A 126 -15.81 10.50 -5.70
C ALA A 126 -14.71 11.03 -4.77
N THR A 127 -13.91 10.15 -4.15
CA THR A 127 -12.76 10.53 -3.32
C THR A 127 -11.52 10.95 -4.12
N LEU A 128 -11.46 10.62 -5.41
CA LEU A 128 -10.38 11.06 -6.29
C LEU A 128 -10.50 12.55 -6.60
N TRP A 129 -9.36 13.23 -6.74
CA TRP A 129 -9.28 14.57 -7.28
C TRP A 129 -9.69 14.57 -8.76
N ASP A 130 -10.21 15.67 -9.25
CA ASP A 130 -10.67 15.75 -10.65
C ASP A 130 -9.49 15.60 -11.63
N GLU A 131 -8.30 16.04 -11.22
CA GLU A 131 -7.06 15.85 -11.96
C GLU A 131 -6.70 14.38 -12.16
N SER A 132 -6.98 13.52 -11.18
CA SER A 132 -6.73 12.07 -11.25
C SER A 132 -7.77 11.33 -12.11
N LYS A 133 -8.92 11.95 -12.38
CA LYS A 133 -10.00 11.37 -13.21
C LYS A 133 -9.89 11.72 -14.70
N ARG A 134 -8.88 12.49 -15.09
CA ARG A 134 -8.68 12.86 -16.50
C ARG A 134 -8.33 11.64 -17.34
N LEU A 135 -8.84 11.57 -18.58
CA LEU A 135 -8.49 10.54 -19.54
C LEU A 135 -7.10 10.74 -20.16
N ILE A 136 -6.65 12.01 -20.21
CA ILE A 136 -5.33 12.38 -20.77
C ILE A 136 -4.51 13.00 -19.65
N ASN A 137 -3.31 12.47 -19.44
CA ASN A 137 -2.37 12.89 -18.39
C ASN A 137 -3.04 13.00 -17.00
N PRO A 138 -3.63 11.91 -16.48
CA PRO A 138 -4.19 11.93 -15.14
C PRO A 138 -3.07 12.19 -14.12
N GLN A 139 -3.40 12.93 -13.05
CA GLN A 139 -2.51 13.03 -11.92
C GLN A 139 -2.48 11.68 -11.18
N GLU A 140 -1.30 11.18 -10.90
CA GLU A 140 -1.11 9.95 -10.15
C GLU A 140 -1.49 10.13 -8.68
N VAL A 141 -2.07 9.10 -8.09
CA VAL A 141 -2.23 8.99 -6.64
C VAL A 141 -0.92 8.45 -6.06
N TYR A 142 -0.36 9.17 -5.09
CA TYR A 142 0.91 8.78 -4.48
C TYR A 142 0.75 7.49 -3.68
N VAL A 143 1.76 6.62 -3.79
CA VAL A 143 1.90 5.41 -2.96
C VAL A 143 3.23 5.50 -2.23
N ASP A 144 3.16 5.84 -0.96
CA ASP A 144 4.29 6.09 -0.10
C ASP A 144 4.61 4.88 0.79
N LEU A 145 5.81 4.84 1.33
CA LEU A 145 6.20 3.85 2.33
C LEU A 145 6.35 4.50 3.70
N SER A 146 6.05 3.74 4.76
CA SER A 146 6.47 4.15 6.09
C SER A 146 8.00 4.19 6.18
N ARG A 147 8.54 5.02 7.07
CA ARG A 147 9.99 5.09 7.26
C ARG A 147 10.58 3.74 7.66
N LYS A 148 9.93 3.02 8.56
CA LYS A 148 10.36 1.70 9.03
C LYS A 148 10.43 0.68 7.89
N LEU A 149 9.41 0.65 7.03
CA LEU A 149 9.39 -0.22 5.84
C LEU A 149 10.46 0.18 4.82
N TYR A 150 10.63 1.47 4.58
CA TYR A 150 11.67 1.98 3.67
C TYR A 150 13.07 1.60 4.13
N ASP A 151 13.38 1.80 5.41
CA ASP A 151 14.68 1.46 5.99
C ASP A 151 14.93 -0.06 5.99
N LEU A 152 13.89 -0.87 6.28
CA LEU A 152 13.95 -2.33 6.15
C LEU A 152 14.27 -2.77 4.72
N LYS A 153 13.60 -2.16 3.72
CA LYS A 153 13.84 -2.47 2.30
C LYS A 153 15.28 -2.18 1.90
N ASN A 154 15.80 -1.01 2.25
CA ASN A 154 17.16 -0.62 1.90
C ASN A 154 18.20 -1.53 2.57
N ARG A 155 18.03 -1.83 3.86
CA ARG A 155 18.92 -2.77 4.57
C ARG A 155 18.98 -4.13 3.87
N LEU A 156 17.84 -4.71 3.48
CA LEU A 156 17.81 -6.00 2.80
C LEU A 156 18.39 -5.94 1.38
N LEU A 157 18.33 -4.80 0.70
CA LEU A 157 19.00 -4.59 -0.58
C LEU A 157 20.52 -4.53 -0.40
N ASP A 158 21.01 -3.82 0.61
CA ASP A 158 22.44 -3.73 0.92
C ASP A 158 23.00 -5.11 1.30
N ASP A 159 22.29 -5.88 2.15
CA ASP A 159 22.67 -7.24 2.51
C ASP A 159 22.74 -8.15 1.28
N ALA A 160 21.80 -8.03 0.32
CA ALA A 160 21.78 -8.83 -0.88
C ALA A 160 22.91 -8.49 -1.87
N HIS A 161 23.41 -7.26 -1.84
CA HIS A 161 24.58 -6.86 -2.63
C HIS A 161 25.88 -7.39 -2.03
N THR A 162 26.01 -7.37 -0.72
CA THR A 162 27.21 -7.88 0.00
C THR A 162 27.44 -9.38 -0.17
N ILE A 163 26.39 -10.17 -0.41
CA ILE A 163 26.49 -11.62 -0.61
C ILE A 163 27.03 -11.99 -2.02
N LYS A 164 27.09 -11.03 -2.96
CA LYS A 164 27.54 -11.27 -4.34
C LYS A 164 29.02 -11.01 -4.59
N ASP A 165 29.72 -10.41 -3.61
CA ASP A 165 31.15 -10.17 -3.61
C ASP A 165 31.87 -11.27 -2.80
#